data_ebc40f83d3cf61dbb783f9dfb7dbd75d
#
_entry.id   ebc40f83d3cf61dbb783f9dfb7dbd75d
#
_cell.length_a   1.000
_cell.length_b   1.000
_cell.length_c   1.000
_cell.angle_alpha   90.00
_cell.angle_beta   90.00
_cell.angle_gamma   90.00
#
_symmetry.space_group_name_H-M   'P 1'
#
loop_
_entity.id
_entity.type
_entity.pdbx_description
1 polymer ?
#
loop_
_entity_poly.entity_id
_entity_poly.type
_entity_poly.pdbx_seq_one_letter_code
_entity_poly.pdbx_strand_id
1 'polypeptide(L)'
;MQVRNEVKELRLLFEVLQILDSASDLSDNLETVLEVMAEHTGMMRGVITLLDEAHGEIAIEAAYGMSAEAQSKGRYKLGEGITGKVIESGKPLVIPNVLVEPLFLNRTGSRSRKE
;
A
#
# COMPACT_ATOMS: atom_id res chain seq x y z
N MET A 1 -20.37 -10.01 -16.94
CA MET A 1 -19.52 -8.96 -16.37
C MET A 1 -18.79 -9.46 -15.14
N GLN A 2 -19.48 -10.13 -14.24
CA GLN A 2 -18.88 -10.76 -13.05
C GLN A 2 -17.73 -11.70 -13.39
N VAL A 3 -17.94 -12.55 -14.40
CA VAL A 3 -16.94 -13.52 -14.84
C VAL A 3 -15.66 -12.85 -15.35
N ARG A 4 -15.79 -11.73 -16.06
CA ARG A 4 -14.63 -10.98 -16.55
C ARG A 4 -13.81 -10.40 -15.40
N ASN A 5 -14.49 -9.88 -14.37
CA ASN A 5 -13.80 -9.33 -13.20
C ASN A 5 -13.09 -10.43 -12.42
N GLU A 6 -13.72 -11.59 -12.28
CA GLU A 6 -13.12 -12.74 -11.62
C GLU A 6 -11.88 -13.23 -12.36
N VAL A 7 -11.93 -13.28 -13.70
CA VAL A 7 -10.76 -13.66 -14.50
C VAL A 7 -9.63 -12.66 -14.33
N LYS A 8 -9.93 -11.37 -14.33
CA LYS A 8 -8.92 -10.33 -14.12
C LYS A 8 -8.30 -10.43 -12.74
N GLU A 9 -9.12 -10.68 -11.72
CA GLU A 9 -8.64 -10.84 -10.35
C GLU A 9 -7.72 -12.06 -10.21
N LEU A 10 -8.10 -13.18 -10.82
CA LEU A 10 -7.28 -14.39 -10.81
C LEU A 10 -5.96 -14.17 -11.54
N ARG A 11 -5.99 -13.46 -12.65
CA ARG A 11 -4.77 -13.15 -13.42
C ARG A 11 -3.84 -12.27 -12.59
N LEU A 12 -4.39 -11.27 -11.93
CA LEU A 12 -3.61 -10.40 -11.04
C LEU A 12 -2.98 -11.21 -9.90
N LEU A 13 -3.75 -12.05 -9.23
CA LEU A 13 -3.24 -12.88 -8.15
C LEU A 13 -2.11 -13.81 -8.64
N PHE A 14 -2.27 -14.39 -9.82
CA PHE A 14 -1.26 -15.28 -10.41
C PHE A 14 0.04 -14.50 -10.66
N GLU A 15 -0.04 -13.31 -11.26
CA GLU A 15 1.14 -12.49 -11.52
C GLU A 15 1.84 -12.06 -10.22
N VAL A 16 1.07 -11.66 -9.21
CA VAL A 16 1.61 -11.28 -7.90
C VAL A 16 2.34 -12.46 -7.26
N LEU A 17 1.74 -13.66 -7.30
CA LEU A 17 2.38 -14.86 -6.74
C LEU A 17 3.67 -15.21 -7.45
N GLN A 18 3.71 -15.06 -8.78
CA GLN A 18 4.95 -15.30 -9.54
C GLN A 18 6.06 -14.33 -9.14
N ILE A 19 5.71 -13.06 -8.95
CA ILE A 19 6.68 -12.04 -8.53
C ILE A 19 7.24 -12.36 -7.15
N LEU A 20 6.37 -12.70 -6.20
CA LEU A 20 6.77 -12.99 -4.83
C LEU A 20 7.60 -14.27 -4.72
N ASP A 21 7.42 -15.20 -5.67
CA ASP A 21 8.17 -16.45 -5.71
C ASP A 21 9.55 -16.31 -6.38
N SER A 22 9.87 -15.13 -6.91
CA SER A 22 11.15 -14.92 -7.57
C SER A 22 12.27 -14.79 -6.55
N ALA A 23 13.51 -15.06 -6.99
CA ALA A 23 14.70 -14.99 -6.14
C ALA A 23 15.25 -13.56 -5.99
N SER A 24 14.53 -12.56 -6.48
CA SER A 24 14.96 -11.16 -6.39
C SER A 24 14.80 -10.61 -4.98
N ASP A 25 15.38 -9.43 -4.74
CA ASP A 25 15.25 -8.74 -3.47
C ASP A 25 13.79 -8.43 -3.15
N LEU A 26 13.41 -8.55 -1.87
CA LEU A 26 12.02 -8.36 -1.44
C LEU A 26 11.48 -6.99 -1.81
N SER A 27 12.25 -5.92 -1.56
CA SER A 27 11.81 -4.56 -1.88
C SER A 27 11.52 -4.40 -3.37
N ASP A 28 12.40 -4.91 -4.23
CA ASP A 28 12.19 -4.86 -5.67
C ASP A 28 10.95 -5.65 -6.09
N ASN A 29 10.74 -6.81 -5.49
CA ASN A 29 9.56 -7.62 -5.76
C ASN A 29 8.27 -6.91 -5.35
N LEU A 30 8.27 -6.24 -4.21
CA LEU A 30 7.10 -5.50 -3.73
C LEU A 30 6.79 -4.29 -4.62
N GLU A 31 7.80 -3.60 -5.11
CA GLU A 31 7.58 -2.52 -6.09
C GLU A 31 6.95 -3.05 -7.36
N THR A 32 7.43 -4.18 -7.87
CA THR A 32 6.87 -4.81 -9.06
C THR A 32 5.41 -5.23 -8.84
N VAL A 33 5.10 -5.75 -7.66
CA VAL A 33 3.71 -6.07 -7.28
C VAL A 33 2.81 -4.84 -7.38
N LEU A 34 3.26 -3.70 -6.86
CA LEU A 34 2.47 -2.46 -6.92
C LEU A 34 2.29 -1.98 -8.37
N GLU A 35 3.31 -2.09 -9.21
CA GLU A 35 3.22 -1.73 -10.62
C GLU A 35 2.18 -2.60 -11.35
N VAL A 36 2.22 -3.91 -11.12
CA VAL A 36 1.25 -4.84 -11.70
C VAL A 36 -0.16 -4.53 -11.21
N MET A 37 -0.34 -4.27 -9.92
CA MET A 37 -1.63 -3.88 -9.37
C MET A 37 -2.15 -2.59 -10.01
N ALA A 38 -1.28 -1.61 -10.22
CA ALA A 38 -1.65 -0.36 -10.88
C ALA A 38 -2.13 -0.58 -12.32
N GLU A 39 -1.45 -1.46 -13.06
CA GLU A 39 -1.86 -1.80 -14.42
C GLU A 39 -3.25 -2.43 -14.47
N HIS A 40 -3.57 -3.28 -13.49
CA HIS A 40 -4.85 -4.00 -13.46
C HIS A 40 -6.00 -3.19 -12.88
N THR A 41 -5.72 -2.29 -11.95
CA THR A 41 -6.77 -1.56 -11.22
C THR A 41 -6.89 -0.10 -11.61
N GLY A 42 -5.86 0.45 -12.28
CA GLY A 42 -5.82 1.88 -12.59
C GLY A 42 -5.53 2.77 -11.38
N MET A 43 -5.09 2.19 -10.25
CA MET A 43 -4.76 3.01 -9.08
C MET A 43 -3.61 3.97 -9.40
N MET A 44 -3.65 5.17 -8.84
CA MET A 44 -2.64 6.19 -9.07
C MET A 44 -1.52 6.14 -8.03
N ARG A 45 -1.81 5.63 -6.86
CA ARG A 45 -0.86 5.52 -5.74
C ARG A 45 -1.10 4.24 -4.98
N GLY A 46 -0.04 3.68 -4.47
CA GLY A 46 -0.11 2.52 -3.61
C GLY A 46 1.14 2.41 -2.77
N VAL A 47 1.00 1.86 -1.58
CA VAL A 47 2.13 1.58 -0.70
C VAL A 47 1.98 0.20 -0.10
N ILE A 48 3.11 -0.41 0.22
CA ILE A 48 3.16 -1.62 1.03
C ILE A 48 3.97 -1.26 2.27
N THR A 49 3.37 -1.43 3.44
CA THR A 49 4.02 -1.16 4.72
C THR A 49 4.32 -2.46 5.43
N LEU A 50 5.40 -2.47 6.18
CA LEU A 50 5.78 -3.62 7.00
C LEU A 50 5.97 -3.17 8.44
N LEU A 51 5.52 -4.01 9.37
CA LEU A 51 5.69 -3.81 10.80
C LEU A 51 7.00 -4.44 11.27
N ASP A 52 7.85 -3.63 11.88
CA ASP A 52 8.99 -4.12 12.64
C ASP A 52 8.51 -4.41 14.06
N GLU A 53 8.24 -5.67 14.36
CA GLU A 53 7.67 -6.07 15.63
C GLU A 53 8.62 -5.77 16.81
N ALA A 54 9.92 -5.85 16.58
CA ALA A 54 10.90 -5.60 17.65
C ALA A 54 10.87 -4.15 18.13
N HIS A 55 10.57 -3.21 17.26
CA HIS A 55 10.54 -1.77 17.57
C HIS A 55 9.13 -1.18 17.57
N GLY A 56 8.11 -1.96 17.20
CA GLY A 56 6.74 -1.47 17.10
C GLY A 56 6.55 -0.38 16.06
N GLU A 57 7.41 -0.33 15.05
CA GLU A 57 7.41 0.71 14.03
C GLU A 57 6.97 0.16 12.69
N ILE A 58 6.13 0.92 12.00
CA ILE A 58 5.61 0.59 10.68
C ILE A 58 6.26 1.57 9.69
N ALA A 59 6.84 1.05 8.62
CA ALA A 59 7.45 1.87 7.57
C ALA A 59 6.99 1.42 6.20
N ILE A 60 7.05 2.34 5.23
CA ILE A 60 6.76 2.02 3.84
C ILE A 60 7.94 1.26 3.26
N GLU A 61 7.71 0.02 2.82
CA GLU A 61 8.73 -0.81 2.18
C GLU A 61 8.77 -0.59 0.67
N ALA A 62 7.62 -0.38 0.05
CA ALA A 62 7.51 -0.12 -1.38
C ALA A 62 6.39 0.88 -1.64
N ALA A 63 6.54 1.68 -2.69
CA ALA A 63 5.55 2.68 -3.04
C ALA A 63 5.41 2.80 -4.56
N TYR A 64 4.22 3.15 -5.00
CA TYR A 64 3.91 3.47 -6.38
C TYR A 64 3.25 4.85 -6.43
N GLY A 65 3.68 5.71 -7.34
CA GLY A 65 3.13 7.06 -7.46
C GLY A 65 3.58 8.01 -6.34
N MET A 66 4.72 7.73 -5.71
CA MET A 66 5.23 8.51 -4.59
C MET A 66 6.75 8.64 -4.71
N SER A 67 7.29 9.81 -4.38
CA SER A 67 8.74 10.03 -4.40
C SER A 67 9.44 9.27 -3.27
N ALA A 68 10.74 9.01 -3.44
CA ALA A 68 11.53 8.38 -2.39
C ALA A 68 11.56 9.23 -1.12
N GLU A 69 11.59 10.55 -1.26
CA GLU A 69 11.54 11.46 -0.11
C GLU A 69 10.23 11.34 0.66
N ALA A 70 9.09 11.35 -0.04
CA ALA A 70 7.78 11.18 0.58
C ALA A 70 7.68 9.81 1.26
N GLN A 71 8.18 8.76 0.59
CA GLN A 71 8.17 7.41 1.13
C GLN A 71 8.89 7.34 2.48
N SER A 72 10.04 8.00 2.61
CA SER A 72 10.83 7.98 3.85
C SER A 72 10.12 8.60 5.04
N LYS A 73 9.11 9.46 4.81
CA LYS A 73 8.33 10.10 5.86
C LYS A 73 7.16 9.25 6.37
N GLY A 74 6.83 8.17 5.68
CA GLY A 74 5.71 7.31 6.03
C GLY A 74 6.06 6.31 7.11
N ARG A 75 6.20 6.79 8.33
CA ARG A 75 6.49 5.99 9.51
C ARG A 75 5.40 6.16 10.55
N TYR A 76 4.98 5.05 11.14
CA TYR A 76 3.85 5.01 12.07
C TYR A 76 4.13 4.03 13.19
N LYS A 77 3.46 4.24 14.31
CA LYS A 77 3.43 3.26 15.38
C LYS A 77 2.15 2.44 15.27
N LEU A 78 2.15 1.26 15.86
CA LEU A 78 0.96 0.41 15.87
C LEU A 78 -0.22 1.19 16.48
N GLY A 79 -1.36 1.20 15.79
CA GLY A 79 -2.54 1.95 16.21
C GLY A 79 -2.53 3.42 15.83
N GLU A 80 -1.46 3.95 15.27
CA GLU A 80 -1.32 5.35 14.91
C GLU A 80 -1.75 5.63 13.47
N GLY A 81 -2.67 6.57 13.30
CA GLY A 81 -3.20 6.95 11.99
C GLY A 81 -4.01 5.83 11.34
N ILE A 82 -4.29 5.98 10.05
CA ILE A 82 -5.00 4.97 9.28
C ILE A 82 -4.15 3.70 9.16
N THR A 83 -2.90 3.86 8.78
CA THR A 83 -1.97 2.74 8.59
C THR A 83 -1.81 1.91 9.86
N GLY A 84 -1.54 2.58 10.98
CA GLY A 84 -1.36 1.90 12.26
C GLY A 84 -2.62 1.18 12.73
N LYS A 85 -3.78 1.78 12.46
CA LYS A 85 -5.06 1.19 12.84
C LYS A 85 -5.39 -0.07 12.04
N VAL A 86 -5.13 -0.05 10.75
CA VAL A 86 -5.35 -1.21 9.89
C VAL A 86 -4.46 -2.38 10.32
N ILE A 87 -3.18 -2.12 10.59
CA ILE A 87 -2.26 -3.17 11.02
C ILE A 87 -2.65 -3.71 12.40
N GLU A 88 -3.01 -2.84 13.34
CA GLU A 88 -3.44 -3.25 14.67
C GLU A 88 -4.69 -4.12 14.63
N SER A 89 -5.69 -3.74 13.83
CA SER A 89 -6.97 -4.47 13.77
C SER A 89 -6.91 -5.72 12.89
N GLY A 90 -6.00 -5.74 11.92
CA GLY A 90 -5.95 -6.80 10.91
C GLY A 90 -7.13 -6.80 9.96
N LYS A 91 -7.88 -5.69 9.89
CA LYS A 91 -9.09 -5.58 9.06
C LYS A 91 -8.95 -4.46 8.04
N PRO A 92 -9.52 -4.65 6.84
CA PRO A 92 -9.55 -3.58 5.85
C PRO A 92 -10.36 -2.38 6.35
N LEU A 93 -9.95 -1.19 5.93
CA LEU A 93 -10.64 0.05 6.22
C LEU A 93 -10.77 0.84 4.93
N VAL A 94 -12.00 1.17 4.55
CA VAL A 94 -12.29 1.95 3.35
C VAL A 94 -12.63 3.38 3.77
N ILE A 95 -11.89 4.34 3.23
CA ILE A 95 -12.07 5.76 3.56
C ILE A 95 -12.40 6.52 2.29
N PRO A 96 -13.64 6.99 2.14
CA PRO A 96 -14.07 7.69 0.91
C PRO A 96 -13.32 9.01 0.68
N ASN A 97 -12.96 9.73 1.73
CA ASN A 97 -12.23 10.99 1.60
C ASN A 97 -11.23 11.15 2.74
N VAL A 98 -9.94 10.93 2.44
CA VAL A 98 -8.88 10.96 3.45
C VAL A 98 -8.68 12.36 4.05
N LEU A 99 -8.98 13.41 3.31
CA LEU A 99 -8.74 14.79 3.79
C LEU A 99 -9.67 15.19 4.94
N VAL A 100 -10.82 14.52 5.09
CA VAL A 100 -11.76 14.76 6.18
C VAL A 100 -11.76 13.64 7.22
N GLU A 101 -10.91 12.64 7.06
CA GLU A 101 -10.81 11.52 8.00
C GLU A 101 -9.93 11.90 9.20
N PRO A 102 -10.45 11.85 10.45
CA PRO A 102 -9.67 12.22 11.63
C PRO A 102 -8.39 11.40 11.84
N LEU A 103 -8.37 10.15 11.39
CA LEU A 103 -7.19 9.28 11.53
C LEU A 103 -6.08 9.58 10.55
N PHE A 104 -6.35 10.38 9.49
CA PHE A 104 -5.38 10.63 8.45
C PHE A 104 -4.33 11.65 8.89
N LEU A 105 -3.07 11.22 8.95
CA LEU A 105 -1.96 12.05 9.42
C LEU A 105 -1.24 12.80 8.29
N ASN A 106 -1.38 12.34 7.04
CA ASN A 106 -0.73 12.91 5.86
C ASN A 106 0.79 13.09 6.03
N ARG A 107 1.46 12.10 6.66
CA ARG A 107 2.89 12.19 6.96
C ARG A 107 3.79 12.28 5.75
N THR A 108 3.41 11.63 4.66
CA THR A 108 4.18 11.68 3.43
C THR A 108 4.01 13.00 2.70
N GLY A 109 2.97 13.76 3.02
CA GLY A 109 2.63 14.98 2.31
C GLY A 109 2.17 14.75 0.88
N SER A 110 1.84 13.49 0.52
CA SER A 110 1.49 13.12 -0.85
C SER A 110 0.03 13.43 -1.22
N ARG A 111 -0.78 13.87 -0.25
CA ARG A 111 -2.17 14.25 -0.48
C ARG A 111 -2.35 15.73 -0.26
N SER A 112 -3.12 16.38 -1.13
CA SER A 112 -3.46 17.79 -1.00
C SER A 112 -4.95 17.99 -1.28
N ARG A 113 -5.45 19.17 -0.97
CA ARG A 113 -6.86 19.50 -1.22
C ARG A 113 -7.21 19.51 -2.71
N LYS A 114 -6.22 19.58 -3.59
CA LYS A 114 -6.41 19.58 -5.04
C LYS A 114 -6.49 18.17 -5.63
N GLU A 115 -6.21 17.18 -4.85
CA GLU A 115 -6.31 15.77 -5.24
C GLU A 115 -7.69 15.17 -4.81
#